data_971fa4a8b765eead99a8fdc6d63d145c
#
_entry.id   971fa4a8b765eead99a8fdc6d63d145c
#
_cell.length_a   1.000
_cell.length_b   1.000
_cell.length_c   1.000
_cell.angle_alpha   90.00
_cell.angle_beta   90.00
_cell.angle_gamma   90.00
#
_symmetry.space_group_name_H-M   'P 1'
#
loop_
_entity.id
_entity.type
_entity.pdbx_description
1 polymer ?
#
loop_
_entity_poly.entity_id
_entity_poly.type
_entity_poly.pdbx_seq_one_letter_code
_entity_poly.pdbx_strand_id
1 'polypeptide(L)'
;QSQWLTNMLDKLPLLECSAPSSINFTADFAHLIAGKNKGSQGNASYVDDFENAKNGIDISNPSEWTISSVPSFFPESKYTNDVRYGYNRALLAWYYIDPIFTRRSSSVTPGHIKGDLEQLSDPDVREVYKSELFPNKSINFKESSTLNVLNLAYYPDERGPYNLDPALDINGRLLNPQKRWGGMMRKLETSDFENANIEYIEFWLMDPFLTNSD
;
A
#
# COMPACT_ATOMS: atom_id res chain seq x y z
N GLN A 1 -31.31 -38.89 14.84
CA GLN A 1 -32.47 -39.13 13.96
C GLN A 1 -33.68 -39.36 14.86
N SER A 2 -34.63 -38.46 14.84
CA SER A 2 -35.78 -38.51 15.75
C SER A 2 -36.97 -39.15 15.03
N GLN A 3 -37.17 -40.43 15.30
CA GLN A 3 -38.31 -41.19 14.78
C GLN A 3 -39.68 -40.58 15.12
N TRP A 4 -39.78 -39.83 16.25
CA TRP A 4 -41.01 -39.16 16.66
C TRP A 4 -41.45 -38.07 15.67
N LEU A 5 -40.48 -37.37 15.01
CA LEU A 5 -40.75 -36.32 14.03
C LEU A 5 -41.33 -36.93 12.76
N THR A 6 -40.77 -38.04 12.30
CA THR A 6 -41.27 -38.79 11.14
C THR A 6 -42.69 -39.27 11.37
N ASN A 7 -42.95 -39.83 12.57
CA ASN A 7 -44.31 -40.26 12.95
C ASN A 7 -45.30 -39.13 13.13
N MET A 8 -44.85 -37.90 13.41
CA MET A 8 -45.69 -36.73 13.50
C MET A 8 -46.06 -36.20 12.11
N LEU A 9 -45.10 -36.22 11.19
CA LEU A 9 -45.29 -35.82 9.79
C LEU A 9 -46.21 -36.79 9.02
N ASP A 10 -46.12 -38.10 9.31
CA ASP A 10 -46.98 -39.16 8.74
C ASP A 10 -48.48 -39.02 9.11
N LYS A 11 -48.79 -38.25 10.16
CA LYS A 11 -50.16 -37.96 10.54
C LYS A 11 -50.81 -36.83 9.74
N LEU A 12 -50.05 -36.12 8.93
CA LEU A 12 -50.60 -35.07 8.11
C LEU A 12 -51.20 -35.69 6.81
N PRO A 13 -52.46 -35.33 6.46
CA PRO A 13 -53.11 -35.85 5.24
C PRO A 13 -52.32 -35.41 4.01
N LEU A 14 -52.05 -36.33 3.11
CA LEU A 14 -51.31 -36.15 1.86
C LEU A 14 -49.77 -36.22 1.98
N LEU A 15 -49.22 -36.57 3.16
CA LEU A 15 -47.77 -36.77 3.33
C LEU A 15 -47.50 -38.23 3.77
N GLU A 16 -46.77 -38.96 2.96
CA GLU A 16 -46.20 -40.27 3.33
C GLU A 16 -44.65 -40.10 3.50
N CYS A 17 -44.16 -40.20 4.73
CA CYS A 17 -42.72 -40.05 5.01
C CYS A 17 -42.08 -41.42 5.17
N SER A 18 -41.45 -41.92 4.10
CA SER A 18 -40.74 -43.22 4.11
C SER A 18 -39.30 -43.15 4.60
N ALA A 19 -38.73 -41.95 4.72
CA ALA A 19 -37.37 -41.71 5.17
C ALA A 19 -37.31 -41.02 6.52
N PRO A 20 -36.29 -41.28 7.38
CA PRO A 20 -36.17 -40.62 8.66
C PRO A 20 -36.00 -39.09 8.50
N SER A 21 -36.85 -38.32 9.16
CA SER A 21 -36.84 -36.87 9.13
C SER A 21 -35.94 -36.28 10.22
N SER A 22 -35.23 -35.23 9.89
CA SER A 22 -34.44 -34.47 10.87
C SER A 22 -34.69 -32.97 10.71
N ILE A 23 -34.73 -32.29 11.83
CA ILE A 23 -34.73 -30.82 11.87
C ILE A 23 -33.46 -30.40 12.60
N ASN A 24 -32.65 -29.61 11.94
CA ASN A 24 -31.54 -28.91 12.56
C ASN A 24 -31.91 -27.44 12.73
N PHE A 25 -31.87 -26.97 13.95
CA PHE A 25 -32.13 -25.57 14.27
C PHE A 25 -30.93 -25.01 14.99
N THR A 26 -30.32 -23.97 14.44
CA THR A 26 -29.27 -23.21 15.08
C THR A 26 -29.78 -21.78 15.24
N ALA A 27 -29.72 -21.23 16.44
CA ALA A 27 -30.09 -19.85 16.70
C ALA A 27 -29.05 -19.21 17.59
N ASP A 28 -28.55 -18.07 17.16
CA ASP A 28 -27.68 -17.21 17.93
C ASP A 28 -28.49 -16.01 18.42
N PHE A 29 -28.33 -15.66 19.69
CA PHE A 29 -28.99 -14.50 20.28
C PHE A 29 -27.93 -13.63 20.94
N ALA A 30 -27.84 -12.37 20.50
CA ALA A 30 -27.03 -11.34 21.11
C ALA A 30 -27.93 -10.21 21.64
N HIS A 31 -27.75 -9.84 22.89
CA HIS A 31 -28.44 -8.70 23.49
C HIS A 31 -27.43 -7.70 24.06
N LEU A 32 -27.44 -6.51 23.48
CA LEU A 32 -26.57 -5.40 23.90
C LEU A 32 -27.38 -4.45 24.81
N ILE A 33 -26.88 -4.25 26.02
CA ILE A 33 -27.44 -3.28 26.96
C ILE A 33 -26.56 -2.05 26.99
N ALA A 34 -27.10 -0.90 26.57
CA ALA A 34 -26.38 0.36 26.60
C ALA A 34 -26.03 0.76 28.04
N GLY A 35 -24.73 0.89 28.31
CA GLY A 35 -24.23 1.40 29.59
C GLY A 35 -24.18 2.92 29.63
N LYS A 36 -24.03 3.50 30.81
CA LYS A 36 -23.77 4.95 30.98
C LYS A 36 -22.28 5.23 30.70
N ASN A 37 -22.01 5.89 29.59
CA ASN A 37 -20.67 6.41 29.30
C ASN A 37 -20.52 7.80 29.95
N LYS A 38 -19.53 7.98 30.81
CA LYS A 38 -19.28 9.24 31.52
C LYS A 38 -18.84 10.40 30.59
N GLY A 39 -18.53 10.10 29.33
CA GLY A 39 -18.05 11.08 28.34
C GLY A 39 -19.08 11.50 27.29
N SER A 40 -20.30 10.94 27.31
CA SER A 40 -21.34 11.30 26.35
C SER A 40 -22.63 11.72 27.06
N GLN A 41 -23.35 12.68 26.50
CA GLN A 41 -24.70 13.05 26.97
C GLN A 41 -25.68 11.99 26.48
N GLY A 42 -26.08 11.09 27.37
CA GLY A 42 -27.07 10.03 27.12
C GLY A 42 -26.50 8.61 27.23
N ASN A 43 -27.36 7.63 27.06
CA ASN A 43 -26.99 6.22 27.01
C ASN A 43 -26.70 5.86 25.56
N ALA A 44 -25.42 5.71 25.20
CA ALA A 44 -25.00 5.28 23.89
C ALA A 44 -24.04 4.08 24.01
N SER A 45 -24.26 3.06 23.22
CA SER A 45 -23.32 1.97 23.00
C SER A 45 -22.97 1.92 21.52
N TYR A 46 -21.68 1.86 21.25
CA TYR A 46 -21.16 1.67 19.91
C TYR A 46 -20.67 0.23 19.80
N VAL A 47 -21.18 -0.50 18.84
CA VAL A 47 -20.64 -1.79 18.43
C VAL A 47 -19.94 -1.53 17.11
N ASP A 48 -18.65 -1.76 17.09
CA ASP A 48 -17.87 -1.71 15.88
C ASP A 48 -17.95 -3.09 15.21
N ASP A 49 -18.42 -3.08 14.00
CA ASP A 49 -18.39 -4.25 13.13
C ASP A 49 -16.99 -4.30 12.50
N PHE A 50 -16.10 -5.02 13.15
CA PHE A 50 -14.71 -5.16 12.69
C PHE A 50 -14.58 -5.84 11.32
N GLU A 51 -15.65 -6.39 10.76
CA GLU A 51 -15.65 -6.97 9.41
C GLU A 51 -15.39 -5.90 8.32
N ASN A 52 -15.73 -4.64 8.61
CA ASN A 52 -15.45 -3.49 7.75
C ASN A 52 -14.23 -2.66 8.18
N ALA A 53 -13.50 -3.09 9.20
CA ALA A 53 -12.29 -2.40 9.62
C ALA A 53 -11.20 -2.56 8.54
N LYS A 54 -10.91 -1.46 7.83
CA LYS A 54 -9.84 -1.41 6.84
C LYS A 54 -8.51 -1.26 7.57
N ASN A 55 -7.78 -2.33 7.70
CA ASN A 55 -6.39 -2.31 8.18
C ASN A 55 -5.46 -2.00 6.99
N GLY A 56 -5.38 -0.72 6.63
CA GLY A 56 -4.46 -0.28 5.59
C GLY A 56 -3.01 -0.37 6.06
N ILE A 57 -2.13 -0.93 5.23
CA ILE A 57 -0.69 -0.89 5.43
C ILE A 57 -0.17 0.34 4.68
N ASP A 58 0.41 1.31 5.40
CA ASP A 58 1.04 2.46 4.78
C ASP A 58 2.30 2.02 4.04
N ILE A 59 2.33 2.26 2.73
CA ILE A 59 3.44 1.91 1.84
C ILE A 59 4.31 3.12 1.48
N SER A 60 4.02 4.31 2.00
CA SER A 60 4.72 5.53 1.63
C SER A 60 6.12 5.67 2.24
N ASN A 61 6.40 5.01 3.38
CA ASN A 61 7.65 5.17 4.10
C ASN A 61 8.85 4.53 3.37
N PRO A 62 9.83 5.31 2.85
CA PRO A 62 10.97 4.78 2.12
C PRO A 62 11.88 3.88 2.94
N SER A 63 11.95 4.04 4.26
CA SER A 63 12.82 3.23 5.13
C SER A 63 12.38 1.78 5.29
N GLU A 64 11.13 1.48 4.94
CA GLU A 64 10.58 0.12 5.01
C GLU A 64 10.80 -0.69 3.73
N TRP A 65 11.31 -0.03 2.70
CA TRP A 65 11.63 -0.66 1.43
C TRP A 65 13.09 -1.06 1.38
N THR A 66 13.36 -2.19 0.74
CA THR A 66 14.68 -2.72 0.48
C THR A 66 14.82 -3.09 -0.98
N ILE A 67 16.05 -3.36 -1.42
CA ILE A 67 16.31 -3.82 -2.79
C ILE A 67 15.63 -5.17 -2.99
N SER A 68 14.84 -5.30 -4.07
CA SER A 68 14.16 -6.55 -4.37
C SER A 68 15.14 -7.66 -4.78
N SER A 69 14.75 -8.90 -4.50
CA SER A 69 15.30 -10.05 -5.20
C SER A 69 14.91 -9.99 -6.69
N VAL A 70 15.60 -10.75 -7.52
CA VAL A 70 15.22 -10.87 -8.94
C VAL A 70 13.87 -11.57 -9.03
N PRO A 71 12.84 -10.95 -9.65
CA PRO A 71 11.55 -11.57 -9.84
C PRO A 71 11.64 -12.90 -10.61
N SER A 72 10.84 -13.88 -10.22
CA SER A 72 10.93 -15.25 -10.73
C SER A 72 10.67 -15.39 -12.22
N PHE A 73 9.99 -14.42 -12.84
CA PHE A 73 9.72 -14.42 -14.28
C PHE A 73 10.92 -13.97 -15.13
N PHE A 74 11.95 -13.35 -14.52
CA PHE A 74 13.17 -13.04 -15.23
C PHE A 74 14.09 -14.27 -15.30
N PRO A 75 14.74 -14.52 -16.46
CA PRO A 75 15.63 -15.67 -16.63
C PRO A 75 16.77 -15.74 -15.62
N GLU A 76 17.31 -14.58 -15.22
CA GLU A 76 18.40 -14.45 -14.27
C GLU A 76 18.04 -14.87 -12.84
N SER A 77 16.76 -15.00 -12.51
CA SER A 77 16.31 -15.55 -11.21
C SER A 77 16.82 -16.95 -10.92
N LYS A 78 17.20 -17.69 -11.98
CA LYS A 78 17.73 -19.05 -11.89
C LYS A 78 19.21 -19.13 -11.54
N TYR A 79 19.93 -18.01 -11.60
CA TYR A 79 21.36 -17.96 -11.30
C TYR A 79 21.60 -17.85 -9.78
N THR A 80 21.43 -18.94 -9.06
CA THR A 80 21.73 -19.02 -7.63
C THR A 80 23.24 -19.05 -7.38
N ASN A 81 23.75 -18.22 -6.48
CA ASN A 81 25.17 -18.06 -6.16
C ASN A 81 26.06 -17.65 -7.36
N ASP A 82 25.51 -16.95 -8.30
CA ASP A 82 26.18 -16.48 -9.50
C ASP A 82 26.00 -14.97 -9.64
N VAL A 83 27.08 -14.26 -9.97
CA VAL A 83 27.06 -12.80 -10.14
C VAL A 83 26.11 -12.33 -11.24
N ARG A 84 25.81 -13.20 -12.20
CA ARG A 84 24.84 -12.95 -13.28
C ARG A 84 23.43 -12.71 -12.77
N TYR A 85 23.12 -13.13 -11.55
CA TYR A 85 21.84 -12.84 -10.89
C TYR A 85 21.50 -11.35 -10.87
N GLY A 86 22.52 -10.48 -10.75
CA GLY A 86 22.32 -9.02 -10.67
C GLY A 86 22.57 -8.26 -11.98
N TYR A 87 22.97 -8.91 -13.08
CA TYR A 87 23.43 -8.21 -14.28
C TYR A 87 22.42 -7.24 -14.90
N ASN A 88 21.15 -7.57 -14.87
CA ASN A 88 20.12 -6.72 -15.44
C ASN A 88 19.53 -5.69 -14.44
N ARG A 89 20.01 -5.67 -13.19
CA ARG A 89 19.55 -4.71 -12.20
C ARG A 89 20.17 -3.33 -12.46
N ALA A 90 19.35 -2.36 -12.84
CA ALA A 90 19.73 -0.96 -12.94
C ALA A 90 19.52 -0.22 -11.61
N LEU A 91 19.94 1.02 -11.55
CA LEU A 91 19.80 1.86 -10.37
C LEU A 91 18.32 2.30 -10.24
N LEU A 92 17.75 2.00 -9.09
CA LEU A 92 16.47 2.54 -8.64
C LEU A 92 16.70 3.17 -7.27
N ALA A 93 16.39 4.46 -7.15
CA ALA A 93 16.40 5.19 -5.90
C ALA A 93 14.97 5.47 -5.45
N TRP A 94 14.72 5.41 -4.14
CA TRP A 94 13.45 5.79 -3.53
C TRP A 94 13.72 6.63 -2.28
N TYR A 95 13.02 7.74 -2.14
CA TYR A 95 13.33 8.74 -1.12
C TYR A 95 12.17 9.70 -0.86
N TYR A 96 12.24 10.42 0.25
CA TYR A 96 11.50 11.67 0.44
C TYR A 96 12.41 12.84 0.12
N ILE A 97 11.86 13.88 -0.48
CA ILE A 97 12.56 15.16 -0.62
C ILE A 97 12.52 15.85 0.74
N ASP A 98 13.69 16.19 1.26
CA ASP A 98 13.81 16.92 2.53
C ASP A 98 13.20 18.33 2.37
N PRO A 99 12.37 18.79 3.32
CA PRO A 99 11.79 20.12 3.30
C PRO A 99 12.79 21.28 3.15
N ILE A 100 14.07 21.04 3.43
CA ILE A 100 15.13 22.04 3.17
C ILE A 100 15.23 22.42 1.68
N PHE A 101 14.85 21.52 0.78
CA PHE A 101 14.87 21.75 -0.67
C PHE A 101 13.58 22.35 -1.21
N THR A 102 12.50 22.35 -0.43
CA THR A 102 11.17 22.77 -0.88
C THR A 102 10.66 24.03 -0.17
N ARG A 103 11.12 24.29 1.07
CA ARG A 103 10.61 25.39 1.91
C ARG A 103 11.46 26.64 1.82
N ARG A 104 10.98 27.62 1.05
CA ARG A 104 11.63 28.94 0.93
C ARG A 104 11.73 29.70 2.25
N SER A 105 10.74 29.56 3.13
CA SER A 105 10.68 30.30 4.41
C SER A 105 11.58 29.72 5.50
N SER A 106 12.16 28.53 5.31
CA SER A 106 13.03 27.91 6.29
C SER A 106 14.35 28.69 6.44
N SER A 107 14.79 28.93 7.69
CA SER A 107 16.07 29.57 7.96
C SER A 107 17.27 28.74 7.55
N VAL A 108 17.12 27.40 7.50
CA VAL A 108 18.18 26.45 7.14
C VAL A 108 18.31 26.20 5.65
N THR A 109 17.30 26.60 4.85
CA THR A 109 17.37 26.45 3.39
C THR A 109 18.46 27.32 2.81
N PRO A 110 19.39 26.76 1.99
CA PRO A 110 20.45 27.54 1.33
C PRO A 110 19.91 28.65 0.44
N GLY A 111 20.66 29.78 0.36
CA GLY A 111 20.23 30.97 -0.37
C GLY A 111 20.01 30.74 -1.86
N HIS A 112 20.81 29.88 -2.50
CA HIS A 112 20.66 29.55 -3.90
C HIS A 112 19.36 28.78 -4.19
N ILE A 113 18.93 27.91 -3.28
CA ILE A 113 17.63 27.19 -3.39
C ILE A 113 16.47 28.16 -3.17
N LYS A 114 16.57 29.05 -2.16
CA LYS A 114 15.53 30.06 -1.91
C LYS A 114 15.29 31.00 -3.10
N GLY A 115 16.34 31.26 -3.90
CA GLY A 115 16.29 32.13 -5.06
C GLY A 115 15.80 31.44 -6.33
N ASP A 116 15.83 30.13 -6.36
CA ASP A 116 15.44 29.33 -7.53
C ASP A 116 13.94 28.98 -7.44
N LEU A 117 13.14 29.86 -8.01
CA LEU A 117 11.68 29.68 -8.01
C LEU A 117 11.22 28.59 -8.98
N GLU A 118 11.97 28.38 -10.06
CA GLU A 118 11.68 27.34 -11.03
C GLU A 118 11.83 25.96 -10.38
N GLN A 119 12.96 25.70 -9.73
CA GLN A 119 13.17 24.46 -8.98
C GLN A 119 12.14 24.26 -7.88
N LEU A 120 11.78 25.29 -7.12
CA LEU A 120 10.82 25.19 -6.02
C LEU A 120 9.37 24.93 -6.49
N SER A 121 9.05 25.30 -7.71
CA SER A 121 7.73 25.06 -8.32
C SER A 121 7.67 23.82 -9.22
N ASP A 122 8.82 23.18 -9.43
CA ASP A 122 8.91 21.95 -10.22
C ASP A 122 7.97 20.88 -9.66
N PRO A 123 7.08 20.30 -10.47
CA PRO A 123 6.17 19.24 -10.06
C PRO A 123 6.87 18.07 -9.34
N ASP A 124 8.10 17.74 -9.78
CA ASP A 124 8.87 16.63 -9.21
C ASP A 124 9.51 16.97 -7.84
N VAL A 125 9.58 18.24 -7.47
CA VAL A 125 10.29 18.70 -6.26
C VAL A 125 9.36 19.34 -5.25
N ARG A 126 8.31 20.07 -5.68
CA ARG A 126 7.44 20.86 -4.81
C ARG A 126 6.75 20.05 -3.72
N GLU A 127 6.40 20.72 -2.63
CA GLU A 127 5.52 20.11 -1.62
C GLU A 127 4.10 19.90 -2.17
N VAL A 128 3.51 18.75 -1.83
CA VAL A 128 2.11 18.43 -2.14
C VAL A 128 1.26 18.70 -0.92
N TYR A 129 0.25 19.54 -1.07
CA TYR A 129 -0.67 19.86 0.03
C TYR A 129 -1.81 18.85 0.12
N LYS A 130 -2.18 18.50 1.35
CA LYS A 130 -3.33 17.60 1.60
C LYS A 130 -4.63 18.13 0.98
N SER A 131 -4.80 19.45 0.92
CA SER A 131 -5.97 20.09 0.31
C SER A 131 -6.05 19.90 -1.21
N GLU A 132 -4.94 19.63 -1.88
CA GLU A 132 -4.94 19.35 -3.32
C GLU A 132 -5.58 17.99 -3.62
N LEU A 133 -5.24 16.96 -2.85
CA LEU A 133 -5.80 15.62 -3.02
C LEU A 133 -7.14 15.42 -2.30
N PHE A 134 -7.33 16.10 -1.18
CA PHE A 134 -8.50 15.95 -0.31
C PHE A 134 -9.15 17.30 -0.01
N PRO A 135 -9.74 17.99 -1.00
CA PRO A 135 -10.25 19.35 -0.82
C PRO A 135 -11.39 19.46 0.21
N ASN A 136 -12.13 18.36 0.41
CA ASN A 136 -13.26 18.30 1.34
C ASN A 136 -12.87 17.84 2.76
N LYS A 137 -11.60 17.51 2.99
CA LYS A 137 -11.12 17.06 4.29
C LYS A 137 -10.63 18.25 5.11
N SER A 138 -11.24 18.50 6.28
CA SER A 138 -10.72 19.47 7.22
C SER A 138 -9.43 18.95 7.85
N ILE A 139 -8.36 19.74 7.77
CA ILE A 139 -7.06 19.43 8.36
C ILE A 139 -7.03 20.03 9.76
N ASN A 140 -6.71 19.21 10.77
CA ASN A 140 -6.55 19.69 12.13
C ASN A 140 -5.29 20.58 12.20
N PHE A 141 -5.33 21.66 12.99
CA PHE A 141 -4.21 22.59 13.15
C PHE A 141 -2.91 21.95 13.71
N LYS A 142 -3.02 20.77 14.32
CA LYS A 142 -1.88 19.97 14.80
C LYS A 142 -1.28 19.03 13.76
N GLU A 143 -1.94 18.84 12.63
CA GLU A 143 -1.48 17.98 11.56
C GLU A 143 -0.67 18.77 10.53
N SER A 144 0.31 18.11 9.91
CA SER A 144 0.99 18.67 8.74
C SER A 144 -0.01 18.95 7.63
N SER A 145 0.06 20.12 7.02
CA SER A 145 -0.73 20.48 5.82
C SER A 145 -0.21 19.80 4.55
N THR A 146 1.02 19.30 4.56
CA THR A 146 1.70 18.66 3.44
C THR A 146 1.72 17.15 3.60
N LEU A 147 1.83 16.45 2.46
CA LEU A 147 2.01 15.01 2.38
C LEU A 147 3.47 14.66 2.13
N ASN A 148 3.92 13.57 2.73
CA ASN A 148 5.19 12.95 2.35
C ASN A 148 4.97 12.16 1.06
N VAL A 149 5.72 12.51 0.01
CA VAL A 149 5.65 11.84 -1.29
C VAL A 149 6.82 10.87 -1.42
N LEU A 150 6.51 9.59 -1.65
CA LEU A 150 7.52 8.60 -1.99
C LEU A 150 7.96 8.82 -3.43
N ASN A 151 9.18 9.30 -3.62
CA ASN A 151 9.76 9.53 -4.94
C ASN A 151 10.51 8.29 -5.39
N LEU A 152 10.39 7.98 -6.67
CA LEU A 152 11.11 6.90 -7.34
C LEU A 152 11.88 7.47 -8.52
N ALA A 153 13.18 7.26 -8.55
CA ALA A 153 14.04 7.65 -9.66
C ALA A 153 14.71 6.41 -10.24
N TYR A 154 14.48 6.14 -11.52
CA TYR A 154 14.99 4.98 -12.22
C TYR A 154 15.99 5.39 -13.30
N TYR A 155 17.20 4.83 -13.21
CA TYR A 155 18.32 5.11 -14.11
C TYR A 155 18.70 3.82 -14.85
N PRO A 156 18.14 3.56 -16.02
CA PRO A 156 18.28 2.27 -16.71
C PRO A 156 19.67 2.00 -17.26
N ASP A 157 20.49 3.02 -17.43
CA ASP A 157 21.86 2.95 -17.90
C ASP A 157 22.91 2.97 -16.77
N GLU A 158 22.45 3.10 -15.52
CA GLU A 158 23.35 3.06 -14.36
C GLU A 158 23.28 1.74 -13.61
N ARG A 159 24.42 1.31 -13.07
CA ARG A 159 24.50 0.09 -12.28
C ARG A 159 23.70 0.22 -10.99
N GLY A 160 22.75 -0.66 -10.81
CA GLY A 160 22.11 -0.87 -9.52
C GLY A 160 23.00 -1.64 -8.54
N PRO A 161 22.62 -1.71 -7.27
CA PRO A 161 23.31 -2.50 -6.27
C PRO A 161 23.44 -3.97 -6.70
N TYR A 162 24.63 -4.53 -6.47
CA TYR A 162 24.99 -5.91 -6.86
C TYR A 162 24.99 -6.17 -8.37
N ASN A 163 24.98 -5.14 -9.21
CA ASN A 163 25.17 -5.29 -10.64
C ASN A 163 26.66 -5.32 -10.96
N LEU A 164 27.17 -6.47 -11.39
CA LEU A 164 28.53 -6.71 -11.80
C LEU A 164 28.64 -7.01 -13.30
N ASP A 165 27.69 -6.55 -14.10
CA ASP A 165 27.69 -6.72 -15.56
C ASP A 165 28.98 -6.10 -16.15
N PRO A 166 29.82 -6.87 -16.86
CA PRO A 166 31.00 -6.35 -17.51
C PRO A 166 30.71 -5.59 -18.80
N ALA A 167 29.48 -5.71 -19.35
CA ALA A 167 29.07 -5.10 -20.60
C ALA A 167 28.71 -3.62 -20.39
N LEU A 168 29.73 -2.76 -20.43
CA LEU A 168 29.58 -1.32 -20.25
C LEU A 168 30.04 -0.56 -21.51
N ASP A 169 29.55 0.64 -21.64
CA ASP A 169 30.07 1.61 -22.60
C ASP A 169 31.39 2.24 -22.10
N ILE A 170 31.98 3.13 -22.91
CA ILE A 170 33.24 3.83 -22.59
C ILE A 170 33.11 4.75 -21.36
N ASN A 171 31.87 5.16 -21.01
CA ASN A 171 31.59 6.01 -19.85
C ASN A 171 31.22 5.20 -18.60
N GLY A 172 31.28 3.88 -18.68
CA GLY A 172 30.93 2.99 -17.59
C GLY A 172 29.42 2.77 -17.40
N ARG A 173 28.60 3.13 -18.37
CA ARG A 173 27.16 2.95 -18.35
C ARG A 173 26.76 1.58 -18.88
N LEU A 174 25.64 1.06 -18.37
CA LEU A 174 25.08 -0.20 -18.83
C LEU A 174 24.61 -0.14 -20.26
N LEU A 175 24.97 -1.16 -21.05
CA LEU A 175 24.41 -1.34 -22.39
C LEU A 175 22.99 -1.89 -22.31
N ASN A 176 22.20 -1.61 -23.36
CA ASN A 176 20.82 -2.08 -23.51
C ASN A 176 19.87 -1.68 -22.35
N PRO A 177 19.65 -0.39 -22.11
CA PRO A 177 18.82 0.09 -20.99
C PRO A 177 17.40 -0.46 -21.04
N GLN A 178 16.86 -0.80 -22.22
CA GLN A 178 15.51 -1.37 -22.38
C GLN A 178 15.35 -2.78 -21.78
N LYS A 179 16.47 -3.48 -21.51
CA LYS A 179 16.48 -4.81 -20.89
C LYS A 179 16.73 -4.77 -19.39
N ARG A 180 16.95 -3.59 -18.85
CA ARG A 180 17.28 -3.40 -17.45
C ARG A 180 16.00 -3.23 -16.62
N TRP A 181 16.08 -3.58 -15.37
CA TRP A 181 14.97 -3.43 -14.42
C TRP A 181 15.49 -2.90 -13.08
N GLY A 182 14.62 -2.23 -12.37
CA GLY A 182 14.81 -1.83 -10.98
C GLY A 182 13.64 -2.32 -10.17
N GLY A 183 13.87 -2.64 -8.91
CA GLY A 183 12.82 -3.11 -8.05
C GLY A 183 13.13 -2.90 -6.58
N MET A 184 12.08 -2.61 -5.83
CA MET A 184 12.12 -2.56 -4.38
C MET A 184 11.12 -3.57 -3.81
N MET A 185 11.40 -4.07 -2.63
CA MET A 185 10.53 -4.99 -1.92
C MET A 185 10.36 -4.55 -0.48
N ARG A 186 9.25 -4.92 0.10
CA ARG A 186 8.92 -4.66 1.49
C ARG A 186 8.48 -5.96 2.16
N LYS A 187 8.88 -6.13 3.41
CA LYS A 187 8.33 -7.19 4.25
C LYS A 187 6.90 -6.80 4.63
N LEU A 188 5.98 -7.72 4.46
CA LEU A 188 4.63 -7.63 4.99
C LEU A 188 4.55 -8.40 6.29
N GLU A 189 3.91 -7.81 7.29
CA GLU A 189 3.78 -8.44 8.61
C GLU A 189 2.69 -9.51 8.63
N THR A 190 1.73 -9.41 7.71
CA THR A 190 0.73 -10.45 7.52
C THR A 190 1.08 -11.36 6.36
N SER A 191 0.94 -12.67 6.56
CA SER A 191 1.04 -13.66 5.50
C SER A 191 -0.31 -14.05 4.91
N ASP A 192 -1.39 -13.58 5.54
CA ASP A 192 -2.77 -13.88 5.18
C ASP A 192 -3.51 -12.58 4.88
N PHE A 193 -3.59 -12.24 3.60
CA PHE A 193 -4.25 -11.04 3.13
C PHE A 193 -5.77 -11.12 3.26
N GLU A 194 -6.34 -12.32 3.15
CA GLU A 194 -7.78 -12.55 3.27
C GLU A 194 -8.24 -12.26 4.69
N ASN A 195 -7.56 -12.79 5.70
CA ASN A 195 -7.84 -12.48 7.11
C ASN A 195 -7.57 -11.02 7.49
N ALA A 196 -6.68 -10.35 6.77
CA ALA A 196 -6.38 -8.94 6.97
C ALA A 196 -7.30 -7.99 6.17
N ASN A 197 -8.25 -8.53 5.39
CA ASN A 197 -9.13 -7.78 4.49
C ASN A 197 -8.37 -6.87 3.51
N ILE A 198 -7.20 -7.32 3.03
CA ILE A 198 -6.39 -6.59 2.07
C ILE A 198 -6.71 -7.12 0.66
N GLU A 199 -7.40 -6.33 -0.14
CA GLU A 199 -7.83 -6.72 -1.49
C GLU A 199 -7.05 -5.99 -2.59
N TYR A 200 -6.60 -4.76 -2.34
CA TYR A 200 -5.96 -3.92 -3.35
C TYR A 200 -4.92 -2.98 -2.76
N ILE A 201 -4.11 -2.41 -3.67
CA ILE A 201 -3.16 -1.34 -3.38
C ILE A 201 -3.74 -0.05 -3.97
N GLU A 202 -3.90 0.97 -3.14
CA GLU A 202 -4.36 2.30 -3.55
C GLU A 202 -3.22 3.30 -3.38
N PHE A 203 -2.97 4.13 -4.39
CA PHE A 203 -2.02 5.23 -4.31
C PHE A 203 -2.37 6.34 -5.29
N TRP A 204 -1.93 7.55 -4.98
CA TRP A 204 -1.95 8.67 -5.90
C TRP A 204 -0.65 8.70 -6.65
N LEU A 205 -0.71 8.75 -7.97
CA LEU A 205 0.45 8.90 -8.84
C LEU A 205 0.42 10.29 -9.45
N MET A 206 1.54 11.01 -9.32
CA MET A 206 1.72 12.24 -10.06
C MET A 206 1.91 11.91 -11.55
N ASP A 207 1.33 12.72 -12.41
CA ASP A 207 1.49 12.54 -13.85
C ASP A 207 2.97 12.75 -14.24
N PRO A 208 3.67 11.71 -14.73
CA PRO A 208 5.08 11.82 -15.10
C PRO A 208 5.33 12.61 -16.39
N PHE A 209 4.26 13.01 -17.08
CA PHE A 209 4.35 13.75 -18.34
C PHE A 209 4.09 15.26 -18.17
N LEU A 210 3.88 15.72 -16.93
CA LEU A 210 3.84 17.15 -16.65
C LEU A 210 5.21 17.76 -16.94
N THR A 211 5.26 18.70 -17.86
CA THR A 211 6.44 19.50 -18.14
C THR A 211 6.20 20.93 -17.65
N ASN A 212 7.25 21.59 -17.16
CA ASN A 212 7.19 22.98 -16.66
C ASN A 212 6.89 24.02 -17.75
N SER A 213 6.29 23.64 -18.87
CA SER A 213 6.13 24.48 -20.06
C SER A 213 4.75 25.12 -20.23
N ASP A 214 3.92 25.14 -19.18
CA ASP A 214 2.61 25.83 -19.23
C ASP A 214 2.42 26.81 -18.05
#